data_bfdb84551a05ccbfbbd310f3a17df1ee
#
_entry.id   bfdb84551a05ccbfbbd310f3a17df1ee
#
_cell.length_a   1.000
_cell.length_b   1.000
_cell.length_c   1.000
_cell.angle_alpha   90.00
_cell.angle_beta   90.00
_cell.angle_gamma   90.00
#
_symmetry.space_group_name_H-M   'P 1'
#
loop_
_entity.id
_entity.type
_entity.pdbx_description
1 polymer ?
#
loop_
_entity_poly.entity_id
_entity_poly.type
_entity_poly.pdbx_seq_one_letter_code
_entity_poly.pdbx_strand_id
1 'polypeptide(L)'
;MSHMRIARRAQRIEPFYVMEVAKATASLARQVAHSAQPMIFLNIGEPDFTAPPLVQQAAARAIHDGNTQYTQATGLQSLRERISHWYTTRFQADVAPSRIVITAGASAALQLACLALIEAGDEILMPDPSYPCNRHFVSAAEGNAVLIPTTSEERFQLSSAKVQAAWTAASRGVLLASPSNPTGTSIAPQELKRIHKFVHSRGGITLIDEIYLGLSYDP
;
A
#
# COMPACT_ATOMS: atom_id res chain seq x y z
N MET A 1 -15.38 -34.48 12.84
CA MET A 1 -15.09 -33.61 11.69
C MET A 1 -13.62 -33.26 11.78
N SER A 2 -12.79 -33.60 10.79
CA SER A 2 -11.39 -33.18 10.78
C SER A 2 -11.31 -31.67 10.54
N HIS A 3 -10.78 -30.92 11.50
CA HIS A 3 -10.56 -29.51 11.31
C HIS A 3 -9.40 -29.29 10.32
N MET A 4 -9.64 -28.51 9.27
CA MET A 4 -8.60 -28.12 8.32
C MET A 4 -7.51 -27.35 9.07
N ARG A 5 -6.25 -27.75 8.89
CA ARG A 5 -5.10 -27.09 9.50
C ARG A 5 -4.79 -25.79 8.75
N ILE A 6 -4.87 -24.65 9.44
CA ILE A 6 -4.46 -23.34 8.93
C ILE A 6 -2.95 -23.15 9.19
N ALA A 7 -2.23 -22.55 8.24
CA ALA A 7 -0.81 -22.23 8.38
C ALA A 7 -0.56 -21.29 9.58
N ARG A 8 0.55 -21.47 10.30
CA ARG A 8 0.88 -20.63 11.47
C ARG A 8 0.96 -19.14 11.14
N ARG A 9 1.50 -18.77 9.97
CA ARG A 9 1.56 -17.36 9.53
C ARG A 9 0.16 -16.75 9.36
N ALA A 10 -0.83 -17.51 8.89
CA ALA A 10 -2.20 -17.02 8.75
C ALA A 10 -2.90 -16.84 10.12
N GLN A 11 -2.50 -17.59 11.14
CA GLN A 11 -3.03 -17.43 12.50
C GLN A 11 -2.52 -16.16 13.19
N ARG A 12 -1.44 -15.55 12.69
CA ARG A 12 -0.88 -14.28 13.20
C ARG A 12 -1.49 -13.04 12.55
N ILE A 13 -2.32 -13.23 11.50
CA ILE A 13 -2.99 -12.14 10.81
C ILE A 13 -4.27 -11.79 11.57
N GLU A 14 -4.32 -10.58 12.09
CA GLU A 14 -5.50 -10.06 12.77
C GLU A 14 -6.55 -9.58 11.76
N PRO A 15 -7.85 -9.59 12.15
CA PRO A 15 -8.91 -9.01 11.34
C PRO A 15 -8.63 -7.54 11.01
N PHE A 16 -8.95 -7.12 9.80
CA PHE A 16 -8.93 -5.72 9.45
C PHE A 16 -10.17 -5.04 10.04
N TYR A 17 -10.02 -4.37 11.18
CA TYR A 17 -11.13 -3.82 11.99
C TYR A 17 -12.06 -2.88 11.22
N VAL A 18 -11.56 -2.14 10.22
CA VAL A 18 -12.39 -1.30 9.34
C VAL A 18 -13.49 -2.14 8.66
N MET A 19 -13.16 -3.36 8.24
CA MET A 19 -14.13 -4.27 7.62
C MET A 19 -15.11 -4.86 8.64
N GLU A 20 -14.68 -5.08 9.88
CA GLU A 20 -15.57 -5.51 10.96
C GLU A 20 -16.56 -4.40 11.32
N VAL A 21 -16.09 -3.15 11.39
CA VAL A 21 -16.96 -1.96 11.55
C VAL A 21 -17.93 -1.87 10.36
N ALA A 22 -17.46 -2.07 9.12
CA ALA A 22 -18.33 -2.04 7.94
C ALA A 22 -19.45 -3.09 8.00
N LYS A 23 -19.16 -4.32 8.49
CA LYS A 23 -20.19 -5.36 8.68
C LYS A 23 -21.22 -4.94 9.75
N ALA A 24 -20.75 -4.41 10.89
CA ALA A 24 -21.65 -3.96 11.97
C ALA A 24 -22.53 -2.79 11.51
N THR A 25 -21.96 -1.79 10.84
CA THR A 25 -22.69 -0.64 10.33
C THR A 25 -23.68 -1.01 9.23
N ALA A 26 -23.37 -1.96 8.35
CA ALA A 26 -24.30 -2.46 7.33
C ALA A 26 -25.53 -3.14 7.95
N SER A 27 -25.38 -3.83 9.08
CA SER A 27 -26.51 -4.38 9.83
C SER A 27 -27.39 -3.31 10.45
N LEU A 28 -26.78 -2.31 11.10
CA LEU A 28 -27.51 -1.20 11.72
C LEU A 28 -28.19 -0.31 10.66
N ALA A 29 -27.52 -0.06 9.53
CA ALA A 29 -28.09 0.73 8.43
C ALA A 29 -29.39 0.14 7.91
N ARG A 30 -29.50 -1.20 7.79
CA ARG A 30 -30.76 -1.86 7.42
C ARG A 30 -31.89 -1.64 8.43
N GLN A 31 -31.56 -1.55 9.71
CA GLN A 31 -32.56 -1.31 10.77
C GLN A 31 -33.08 0.12 10.75
N VAL A 32 -32.23 1.10 10.40
CA VAL A 32 -32.58 2.53 10.40
C VAL A 32 -32.85 3.10 9.02
N ALA A 33 -32.94 2.26 7.98
CA ALA A 33 -33.09 2.70 6.59
C ALA A 33 -34.34 3.58 6.34
N HIS A 34 -35.39 3.39 7.12
CA HIS A 34 -36.64 4.15 7.02
C HIS A 34 -36.84 5.14 8.18
N SER A 35 -35.80 5.39 8.97
CA SER A 35 -35.89 6.38 10.05
C SER A 35 -35.69 7.81 9.54
N ALA A 36 -36.06 8.80 10.38
CA ALA A 36 -35.80 10.22 10.06
C ALA A 36 -34.29 10.57 10.06
N GLN A 37 -33.44 9.67 10.54
CA GLN A 37 -32.00 9.87 10.62
C GLN A 37 -31.29 8.66 9.94
N PRO A 38 -31.03 8.71 8.64
CA PRO A 38 -30.32 7.66 7.93
C PRO A 38 -28.88 7.58 8.41
N MET A 39 -28.28 6.38 8.27
CA MET A 39 -26.87 6.15 8.62
C MET A 39 -25.95 6.96 7.71
N ILE A 40 -25.00 7.68 8.33
CA ILE A 40 -23.90 8.35 7.63
C ILE A 40 -22.65 7.49 7.82
N PHE A 41 -22.05 7.04 6.70
CA PHE A 41 -20.86 6.19 6.71
C PHE A 41 -19.61 7.05 6.59
N LEU A 42 -18.73 6.99 7.60
CA LEU A 42 -17.44 7.68 7.63
C LEU A 42 -16.26 6.72 7.88
N ASN A 43 -16.51 5.43 7.77
CA ASN A 43 -15.54 4.37 8.12
C ASN A 43 -14.62 3.98 6.96
N ILE A 44 -14.97 4.30 5.71
CA ILE A 44 -14.14 4.07 4.51
C ILE A 44 -14.11 5.37 3.72
N GLY A 45 -12.89 5.82 3.40
CA GLY A 45 -12.68 6.97 2.52
C GLY A 45 -12.60 6.48 1.07
N GLU A 46 -13.62 6.78 0.27
CA GLU A 46 -13.61 6.55 -1.17
C GLU A 46 -14.22 7.75 -1.90
N PRO A 47 -13.85 8.01 -3.19
CA PRO A 47 -14.50 9.04 -3.97
C PRO A 47 -16.00 8.76 -4.15
N ASP A 48 -16.83 9.79 -4.07
CA ASP A 48 -18.29 9.72 -4.32
C ASP A 48 -18.64 9.78 -5.81
N PHE A 49 -17.65 9.71 -6.68
CA PHE A 49 -17.79 9.69 -8.15
C PHE A 49 -17.14 8.44 -8.73
N THR A 50 -17.68 7.99 -9.84
CA THR A 50 -17.18 6.83 -10.59
C THR A 50 -16.08 7.23 -11.58
N ALA A 51 -15.53 6.23 -12.29
CA ALA A 51 -14.51 6.46 -13.32
C ALA A 51 -14.98 7.51 -14.36
N PRO A 52 -14.10 8.40 -14.84
CA PRO A 52 -14.43 9.38 -15.86
C PRO A 52 -15.05 8.75 -17.11
N PRO A 53 -15.96 9.44 -17.83
CA PRO A 53 -16.67 8.88 -18.99
C PRO A 53 -15.74 8.29 -20.07
N LEU A 54 -14.59 8.92 -20.32
CA LEU A 54 -13.61 8.39 -21.29
C LEU A 54 -13.01 7.05 -20.85
N VAL A 55 -12.80 6.84 -19.55
CA VAL A 55 -12.29 5.58 -18.99
C VAL A 55 -13.37 4.49 -19.12
N GLN A 56 -14.62 4.82 -18.80
CA GLN A 56 -15.75 3.87 -18.96
C GLN A 56 -15.92 3.43 -20.42
N GLN A 57 -15.88 4.38 -21.36
CA GLN A 57 -15.96 4.11 -22.79
C GLN A 57 -14.79 3.25 -23.28
N ALA A 58 -13.58 3.53 -22.83
CA ALA A 58 -12.40 2.74 -23.19
C ALA A 58 -12.51 1.29 -22.68
N ALA A 59 -12.97 1.10 -21.44
CA ALA A 59 -13.21 -0.23 -20.88
C ALA A 59 -14.30 -1.01 -21.65
N ALA A 60 -15.43 -0.36 -21.95
CA ALA A 60 -16.49 -0.97 -22.73
C ALA A 60 -16.02 -1.36 -24.14
N ARG A 61 -15.25 -0.51 -24.81
CA ARG A 61 -14.64 -0.84 -26.12
C ARG A 61 -13.70 -2.03 -26.02
N ALA A 62 -12.80 -2.05 -25.01
CA ALA A 62 -11.86 -3.15 -24.86
C ALA A 62 -12.56 -4.51 -24.72
N ILE A 63 -13.67 -4.55 -23.98
CA ILE A 63 -14.51 -5.76 -23.85
C ILE A 63 -15.18 -6.11 -25.20
N HIS A 64 -15.79 -5.13 -25.86
CA HIS A 64 -16.46 -5.32 -27.15
C HIS A 64 -15.48 -5.85 -28.23
N ASP A 65 -14.27 -5.34 -28.24
CA ASP A 65 -13.21 -5.69 -29.20
C ASP A 65 -12.51 -7.03 -28.85
N GLY A 66 -12.96 -7.72 -27.80
CA GLY A 66 -12.42 -9.02 -27.39
C GLY A 66 -11.05 -8.96 -26.68
N ASN A 67 -10.64 -7.80 -26.21
CA ASN A 67 -9.37 -7.61 -25.47
C ASN A 67 -9.48 -8.14 -24.03
N THR A 68 -9.89 -9.40 -23.88
CA THR A 68 -10.16 -10.05 -22.57
C THR A 68 -9.30 -11.30 -22.34
N GLN A 69 -8.32 -11.54 -23.20
CA GLN A 69 -7.44 -12.70 -23.11
C GLN A 69 -6.28 -12.48 -22.13
N TYR A 70 -5.49 -13.54 -21.93
CA TYR A 70 -4.30 -13.49 -21.07
C TYR A 70 -3.31 -12.42 -21.54
N THR A 71 -2.72 -11.75 -20.56
CA THR A 71 -1.60 -10.83 -20.77
C THR A 71 -0.27 -11.49 -20.42
N GLN A 72 0.85 -10.81 -20.66
CA GLN A 72 2.13 -11.20 -20.11
C GLN A 72 2.08 -11.18 -18.57
N ALA A 73 2.91 -11.99 -17.92
CA ALA A 73 2.97 -12.09 -16.45
C ALA A 73 3.25 -10.74 -15.77
N THR A 74 3.98 -9.84 -16.43
CA THR A 74 4.27 -8.48 -15.93
C THR A 74 3.21 -7.45 -16.33
N GLY A 75 2.16 -7.84 -17.03
CA GLY A 75 1.11 -6.95 -17.55
C GLY A 75 1.34 -6.50 -18.99
N LEU A 76 0.33 -5.86 -19.58
CA LEU A 76 0.38 -5.37 -20.95
C LEU A 76 1.57 -4.43 -21.17
N GLN A 77 2.32 -4.67 -22.25
CA GLN A 77 3.47 -3.84 -22.62
C GLN A 77 3.06 -2.37 -22.81
N SER A 78 1.97 -2.12 -23.52
CA SER A 78 1.45 -0.77 -23.75
C SER A 78 1.09 -0.03 -22.45
N LEU A 79 0.55 -0.72 -21.45
CA LEU A 79 0.26 -0.12 -20.14
C LEU A 79 1.57 0.24 -19.41
N ARG A 80 2.55 -0.65 -19.40
CA ARG A 80 3.86 -0.40 -18.78
C ARG A 80 4.59 0.78 -19.44
N GLU A 81 4.52 0.91 -20.77
CA GLU A 81 5.06 2.05 -21.52
C GLU A 81 4.34 3.36 -21.16
N ARG A 82 3.00 3.33 -21.01
CA ARG A 82 2.23 4.50 -20.58
C ARG A 82 2.57 4.92 -19.14
N ILE A 83 2.76 3.98 -18.23
CA ILE A 83 3.19 4.26 -16.86
C ILE A 83 4.61 4.86 -16.86
N SER A 84 5.55 4.27 -17.62
CA SER A 84 6.90 4.81 -17.79
C SER A 84 6.86 6.27 -18.28
N HIS A 85 6.09 6.54 -19.33
CA HIS A 85 5.91 7.88 -19.86
C HIS A 85 5.29 8.84 -18.82
N TRP A 86 4.33 8.39 -18.02
CA TRP A 86 3.71 9.19 -16.97
C TRP A 86 4.72 9.58 -15.88
N TYR A 87 5.58 8.65 -15.44
CA TYR A 87 6.67 8.95 -14.50
C TYR A 87 7.64 10.00 -15.07
N THR A 88 8.05 9.85 -16.33
CA THR A 88 8.95 10.81 -16.98
C THR A 88 8.32 12.19 -17.09
N THR A 89 7.07 12.28 -17.56
CA THR A 89 6.40 13.58 -17.82
C THR A 89 5.94 14.27 -16.54
N ARG A 90 5.48 13.51 -15.54
CA ARG A 90 4.91 14.08 -14.32
C ARG A 90 5.96 14.34 -13.24
N PHE A 91 6.95 13.46 -13.12
CA PHE A 91 7.92 13.47 -12.02
C PHE A 91 9.37 13.58 -12.49
N GLN A 92 9.63 13.66 -13.80
CA GLN A 92 10.97 13.68 -14.38
C GLN A 92 11.81 12.46 -13.95
N ALA A 93 11.14 11.34 -13.69
CA ALA A 93 11.74 10.09 -13.28
C ALA A 93 11.79 9.10 -14.45
N ASP A 94 12.99 8.67 -14.82
CA ASP A 94 13.18 7.66 -15.87
C ASP A 94 13.02 6.26 -15.29
N VAL A 95 11.88 5.63 -15.57
CA VAL A 95 11.54 4.26 -15.14
C VAL A 95 11.31 3.42 -16.39
N ALA A 96 12.26 2.57 -16.73
CA ALA A 96 12.13 1.69 -17.90
C ALA A 96 10.89 0.77 -17.77
N PRO A 97 10.12 0.56 -18.87
CA PRO A 97 8.94 -0.33 -18.85
C PRO A 97 9.23 -1.75 -18.33
N SER A 98 10.46 -2.25 -18.54
CA SER A 98 10.90 -3.55 -18.01
C SER A 98 10.96 -3.65 -16.48
N ARG A 99 10.98 -2.51 -15.78
CA ARG A 99 10.98 -2.42 -14.31
C ARG A 99 9.58 -2.28 -13.73
N ILE A 100 8.55 -2.26 -14.57
CA ILE A 100 7.16 -2.07 -14.16
C ILE A 100 6.44 -3.42 -14.20
N VAL A 101 5.80 -3.77 -13.10
CA VAL A 101 4.97 -4.98 -12.96
C VAL A 101 3.55 -4.55 -12.58
N ILE A 102 2.57 -4.99 -13.36
CA ILE A 102 1.16 -4.72 -13.11
C ILE A 102 0.60 -5.80 -12.19
N THR A 103 -0.10 -5.38 -11.16
CA THR A 103 -0.72 -6.28 -10.17
C THR A 103 -2.20 -5.92 -9.94
N ALA A 104 -2.93 -6.82 -9.28
CA ALA A 104 -4.31 -6.57 -8.86
C ALA A 104 -4.36 -5.60 -7.66
N GLY A 105 -3.98 -4.35 -7.90
CA GLY A 105 -3.89 -3.29 -6.90
C GLY A 105 -2.60 -3.30 -6.07
N ALA A 106 -2.43 -2.26 -5.25
CA ALA A 106 -1.23 -2.04 -4.43
C ALA A 106 -1.03 -3.15 -3.38
N SER A 107 -2.10 -3.71 -2.83
CA SER A 107 -2.00 -4.82 -1.86
C SER A 107 -1.33 -6.06 -2.45
N ALA A 108 -1.65 -6.41 -3.70
CA ALA A 108 -0.99 -7.51 -4.39
C ALA A 108 0.49 -7.18 -4.69
N ALA A 109 0.80 -5.92 -5.03
CA ALA A 109 2.17 -5.47 -5.24
C ALA A 109 3.00 -5.57 -3.95
N LEU A 110 2.46 -5.08 -2.83
CA LEU A 110 3.12 -5.14 -1.51
C LEU A 110 3.33 -6.59 -1.06
N GLN A 111 2.31 -7.45 -1.22
CA GLN A 111 2.43 -8.87 -0.89
C GLN A 111 3.52 -9.55 -1.75
N LEU A 112 3.55 -9.28 -3.05
CA LEU A 112 4.56 -9.82 -3.96
C LEU A 112 5.97 -9.32 -3.60
N ALA A 113 6.13 -8.03 -3.30
CA ALA A 113 7.40 -7.45 -2.89
C ALA A 113 7.89 -8.05 -1.56
N CYS A 114 7.01 -8.21 -0.58
CA CYS A 114 7.36 -8.84 0.70
C CYS A 114 7.81 -10.29 0.50
N LEU A 115 7.06 -11.09 -0.29
CA LEU A 115 7.43 -12.48 -0.58
C LEU A 115 8.75 -12.62 -1.35
N ALA A 116 9.10 -11.63 -2.19
CA ALA A 116 10.31 -11.66 -2.98
C ALA A 116 11.56 -11.17 -2.23
N LEU A 117 11.41 -10.35 -1.18
CA LEU A 117 12.50 -9.58 -0.59
C LEU A 117 12.73 -9.84 0.91
N ILE A 118 11.80 -10.54 1.57
CA ILE A 118 11.83 -10.78 3.02
C ILE A 118 11.94 -12.27 3.27
N GLU A 119 12.85 -12.65 4.16
CA GLU A 119 13.00 -13.99 4.67
C GLU A 119 12.49 -14.14 6.11
N ALA A 120 12.35 -15.37 6.57
CA ALA A 120 11.90 -15.65 7.93
C ALA A 120 12.86 -15.04 8.96
N GLY A 121 12.31 -14.19 9.84
CA GLY A 121 13.07 -13.51 10.88
C GLY A 121 13.59 -12.12 10.51
N ASP A 122 13.55 -11.74 9.23
CA ASP A 122 13.88 -10.37 8.81
C ASP A 122 12.97 -9.34 9.47
N GLU A 123 13.54 -8.21 9.88
CA GLU A 123 12.82 -7.08 10.44
C GLU A 123 12.58 -6.00 9.38
N ILE A 124 11.33 -5.56 9.26
CA ILE A 124 10.95 -4.41 8.42
C ILE A 124 10.44 -3.30 9.33
N LEU A 125 11.16 -2.18 9.33
CA LEU A 125 10.81 -1.01 10.11
C LEU A 125 9.72 -0.21 9.39
N MET A 126 8.70 0.21 10.13
CA MET A 126 7.61 1.03 9.60
C MET A 126 7.08 2.01 10.65
N PRO A 127 6.48 3.14 10.25
CA PRO A 127 5.88 4.07 11.20
C PRO A 127 4.65 3.47 11.89
N ASP A 128 4.38 3.93 13.09
CA ASP A 128 3.10 3.74 13.78
C ASP A 128 2.56 5.12 14.19
N PRO A 129 1.40 5.55 13.67
CA PRO A 129 0.44 4.80 12.84
C PRO A 129 0.88 4.60 11.39
N SER A 130 0.38 3.50 10.77
CA SER A 130 0.52 3.21 9.34
C SER A 130 -0.68 2.41 8.83
N TYR A 131 -0.74 2.16 7.52
CA TYR A 131 -1.81 1.33 6.96
C TYR A 131 -1.78 -0.07 7.59
N PRO A 132 -2.88 -0.52 8.22
CA PRO A 132 -2.86 -1.71 9.07
C PRO A 132 -2.44 -3.00 8.37
N CYS A 133 -2.69 -3.14 7.06
CA CYS A 133 -2.33 -4.35 6.33
C CYS A 133 -0.82 -4.47 6.08
N ASN A 134 -0.04 -3.40 6.17
CA ASN A 134 1.40 -3.44 5.89
C ASN A 134 2.14 -4.45 6.78
N ARG A 135 1.85 -4.45 8.10
CA ARG A 135 2.41 -5.42 9.04
C ARG A 135 2.02 -6.86 8.72
N HIS A 136 0.84 -7.06 8.13
CA HIS A 136 0.34 -8.38 7.76
C HIS A 136 1.00 -8.90 6.49
N PHE A 137 1.35 -8.05 5.52
CA PHE A 137 2.15 -8.46 4.36
C PHE A 137 3.53 -8.96 4.78
N VAL A 138 4.20 -8.24 5.70
CA VAL A 138 5.48 -8.66 6.29
C VAL A 138 5.32 -9.98 7.04
N SER A 139 4.31 -10.11 7.90
CA SER A 139 4.06 -11.34 8.66
C SER A 139 3.70 -12.54 7.77
N ALA A 140 3.01 -12.32 6.65
CA ALA A 140 2.69 -13.36 5.67
C ALA A 140 3.94 -13.87 4.93
N ALA A 141 4.95 -13.01 4.77
CA ALA A 141 6.28 -13.36 4.27
C ALA A 141 7.21 -13.91 5.36
N GLU A 142 6.68 -14.19 6.57
CA GLU A 142 7.41 -14.71 7.75
C GLU A 142 8.41 -13.72 8.36
N GLY A 143 8.42 -12.47 7.92
CA GLY A 143 9.17 -11.38 8.54
C GLY A 143 8.49 -10.80 9.78
N ASN A 144 9.21 -9.93 10.48
CA ASN A 144 8.78 -9.21 11.67
C ASN A 144 8.57 -7.74 11.34
N ALA A 145 7.36 -7.23 11.55
CA ALA A 145 7.07 -5.80 11.44
C ALA A 145 7.51 -5.08 12.71
N VAL A 146 8.48 -4.18 12.62
CA VAL A 146 8.95 -3.34 13.72
C VAL A 146 8.27 -1.99 13.61
N LEU A 147 7.27 -1.76 14.46
CA LEU A 147 6.48 -0.53 14.48
C LEU A 147 7.20 0.52 15.32
N ILE A 148 7.55 1.64 14.72
CA ILE A 148 8.25 2.75 15.36
C ILE A 148 7.24 3.87 15.64
N PRO A 149 6.96 4.18 16.91
CA PRO A 149 6.02 5.23 17.26
C PRO A 149 6.42 6.58 16.67
N THR A 150 5.44 7.27 16.10
CA THR A 150 5.58 8.62 15.55
C THR A 150 4.50 9.53 16.10
N THR A 151 4.77 10.83 16.17
CA THR A 151 3.89 11.82 16.78
C THR A 151 3.36 12.82 15.75
N SER A 152 2.40 13.66 16.15
CA SER A 152 1.87 14.75 15.33
C SER A 152 2.94 15.77 14.96
N GLU A 153 3.85 16.06 15.90
CA GLU A 153 4.98 16.98 15.67
C GLU A 153 5.93 16.45 14.60
N GLU A 154 6.04 15.14 14.49
CA GLU A 154 6.80 14.44 13.45
C GLU A 154 5.99 14.22 12.18
N ARG A 155 4.77 14.77 12.12
CA ARG A 155 3.80 14.54 11.03
C ARG A 155 3.52 13.04 10.80
N PHE A 156 3.62 12.23 11.85
CA PHE A 156 3.45 10.77 11.80
C PHE A 156 4.34 10.08 10.75
N GLN A 157 5.52 10.63 10.48
CA GLN A 157 6.48 10.08 9.53
C GLN A 157 7.79 9.72 10.21
N LEU A 158 8.48 8.67 9.69
CA LEU A 158 9.79 8.31 10.18
C LEU A 158 10.84 9.30 9.72
N SER A 159 11.76 9.62 10.63
CA SER A 159 13.01 10.29 10.30
C SER A 159 14.14 9.28 10.10
N SER A 160 15.19 9.69 9.38
CA SER A 160 16.42 8.90 9.24
C SER A 160 17.07 8.60 10.59
N ALA A 161 16.96 9.51 11.55
CA ALA A 161 17.46 9.30 12.91
C ALA A 161 16.71 8.17 13.63
N LYS A 162 15.37 8.13 13.54
CA LYS A 162 14.58 7.04 14.13
C LYS A 162 14.85 5.70 13.45
N VAL A 163 14.98 5.68 12.13
CA VAL A 163 15.34 4.46 11.40
C VAL A 163 16.72 3.97 11.84
N GLN A 164 17.72 4.86 11.98
CA GLN A 164 19.06 4.51 12.46
C GLN A 164 19.03 3.95 13.87
N ALA A 165 18.29 4.59 14.77
CA ALA A 165 18.20 4.18 16.17
C ALA A 165 17.51 2.81 16.35
N ALA A 166 16.55 2.48 15.48
CA ALA A 166 15.81 1.22 15.52
C ALA A 166 16.48 0.08 14.71
N TRP A 167 17.53 0.36 13.96
CA TRP A 167 18.19 -0.60 13.09
C TRP A 167 18.99 -1.63 13.88
N THR A 168 18.70 -2.91 13.66
CA THR A 168 19.38 -4.06 14.30
C THR A 168 20.14 -4.90 13.28
N ALA A 169 20.78 -5.96 13.70
CA ALA A 169 21.40 -6.94 12.82
C ALA A 169 20.37 -7.76 12.01
N ALA A 170 19.12 -7.87 12.49
CA ALA A 170 18.03 -8.53 11.80
C ALA A 170 17.26 -7.59 10.85
N SER A 171 17.55 -6.28 10.89
CA SER A 171 16.85 -5.30 10.05
C SER A 171 17.21 -5.49 8.58
N ARG A 172 16.17 -5.75 7.78
CA ARG A 172 16.24 -5.98 6.34
C ARG A 172 15.86 -4.73 5.53
N GLY A 173 15.00 -3.87 6.08
CA GLY A 173 14.55 -2.69 5.35
C GLY A 173 13.50 -1.86 6.06
N VAL A 174 12.95 -0.92 5.30
CA VAL A 174 11.85 -0.06 5.72
C VAL A 174 10.68 -0.19 4.75
N LEU A 175 9.43 -0.08 5.28
CA LEU A 175 8.22 0.07 4.49
C LEU A 175 7.55 1.37 4.92
N LEU A 176 7.46 2.31 3.99
CA LEU A 176 6.97 3.67 4.17
C LEU A 176 5.78 3.93 3.25
N ALA A 177 4.95 4.91 3.58
CA ALA A 177 3.93 5.43 2.68
C ALA A 177 4.02 6.96 2.59
N SER A 178 4.02 7.51 1.37
CA SER A 178 4.11 8.95 1.15
C SER A 178 3.42 9.35 -0.15
N PRO A 179 2.25 10.01 -0.07
CA PRO A 179 1.45 10.35 1.11
C PRO A 179 0.93 9.11 1.84
N SER A 180 0.78 9.21 3.16
CA SER A 180 0.46 8.08 4.03
C SER A 180 -1.05 7.93 4.29
N ASN A 181 -1.54 6.72 4.34
CA ASN A 181 -2.78 6.33 4.96
C ASN A 181 -2.46 5.73 6.36
N PRO A 182 -3.04 6.23 7.48
CA PRO A 182 -4.24 7.09 7.56
C PRO A 182 -3.98 8.58 7.74
N THR A 183 -2.71 9.03 7.81
CA THR A 183 -2.37 10.37 8.33
C THR A 183 -2.43 11.49 7.29
N GLY A 184 -2.47 11.17 5.99
CA GLY A 184 -2.46 12.14 4.90
C GLY A 184 -1.16 12.91 4.75
N THR A 185 -0.12 12.58 5.51
CA THR A 185 1.16 13.30 5.53
C THR A 185 2.17 12.70 4.58
N SER A 186 3.10 13.53 4.10
CA SER A 186 4.19 13.10 3.20
C SER A 186 5.55 13.25 3.89
N ILE A 187 6.49 12.39 3.51
CA ILE A 187 7.89 12.50 3.91
C ILE A 187 8.56 13.54 3.00
N ALA A 188 9.29 14.48 3.60
CA ALA A 188 10.07 15.44 2.82
C ALA A 188 11.09 14.71 1.93
N PRO A 189 11.27 15.10 0.65
CA PRO A 189 12.15 14.39 -0.28
C PRO A 189 13.59 14.22 0.22
N GLN A 190 14.13 15.23 0.92
CA GLN A 190 15.46 15.17 1.51
C GLN A 190 15.55 14.14 2.65
N GLU A 191 14.47 13.99 3.44
CA GLU A 191 14.41 12.99 4.50
C GLU A 191 14.30 11.58 3.92
N LEU A 192 13.44 11.40 2.94
CA LEU A 192 13.32 10.14 2.21
C LEU A 192 14.67 9.71 1.61
N LYS A 193 15.40 10.66 1.02
CA LYS A 193 16.74 10.42 0.49
C LYS A 193 17.75 10.02 1.59
N ARG A 194 17.68 10.62 2.80
CA ARG A 194 18.53 10.24 3.94
C ARG A 194 18.19 8.83 4.42
N ILE A 195 16.91 8.51 4.58
CA ILE A 195 16.47 7.16 4.94
C ILE A 195 16.98 6.14 3.93
N HIS A 196 16.72 6.37 2.65
CA HIS A 196 17.15 5.45 1.58
C HIS A 196 18.66 5.24 1.57
N LYS A 197 19.47 6.32 1.66
CA LYS A 197 20.93 6.22 1.71
C LYS A 197 21.41 5.38 2.89
N PHE A 198 20.85 5.59 4.08
CA PHE A 198 21.19 4.81 5.26
C PHE A 198 20.85 3.34 5.05
N VAL A 199 19.60 3.03 4.70
CA VAL A 199 19.12 1.67 4.47
C VAL A 199 19.97 0.95 3.41
N HIS A 200 20.24 1.62 2.29
CA HIS A 200 21.08 1.08 1.22
C HIS A 200 22.53 0.82 1.68
N SER A 201 23.11 1.69 2.52
CA SER A 201 24.45 1.49 3.06
C SER A 201 24.57 0.26 3.97
N ARG A 202 23.42 -0.24 4.46
CA ARG A 202 23.32 -1.46 5.26
C ARG A 202 22.97 -2.69 4.43
N GLY A 203 22.91 -2.58 3.08
CA GLY A 203 22.43 -3.63 2.18
C GLY A 203 20.93 -3.88 2.27
N GLY A 204 20.19 -2.95 2.87
CA GLY A 204 18.75 -3.08 3.10
C GLY A 204 17.90 -2.59 1.93
N ILE A 205 16.59 -2.83 2.03
CA ILE A 205 15.57 -2.45 1.05
C ILE A 205 14.71 -1.28 1.54
N THR A 206 14.29 -0.43 0.61
CA THR A 206 13.35 0.65 0.87
C THR A 206 12.10 0.39 0.03
N LEU A 207 10.99 0.02 0.67
CA LEU A 207 9.68 -0.11 0.05
C LEU A 207 8.89 1.17 0.32
N ILE A 208 8.31 1.76 -0.73
CA ILE A 208 7.53 3.00 -0.62
C ILE A 208 6.19 2.76 -1.28
N ASP A 209 5.12 2.86 -0.48
CA ASP A 209 3.76 2.90 -0.99
C ASP A 209 3.44 4.33 -1.43
N GLU A 210 3.26 4.51 -2.72
CA GLU A 210 2.97 5.78 -3.38
C GLU A 210 1.55 5.83 -3.97
N ILE A 211 0.59 5.07 -3.40
CA ILE A 211 -0.78 4.99 -3.93
C ILE A 211 -1.44 6.37 -4.06
N TYR A 212 -1.06 7.35 -3.24
CA TYR A 212 -1.56 8.71 -3.28
C TYR A 212 -0.61 9.71 -3.96
N LEU A 213 0.41 9.21 -4.67
CA LEU A 213 1.36 10.08 -5.38
C LEU A 213 0.64 10.98 -6.40
N GLY A 214 0.87 12.28 -6.30
CA GLY A 214 0.22 13.27 -7.16
C GLY A 214 -1.14 13.78 -6.68
N LEU A 215 -1.61 13.33 -5.51
CA LEU A 215 -2.84 13.83 -4.86
C LEU A 215 -2.54 14.83 -3.73
N SER A 216 -1.41 15.54 -3.79
CA SER A 216 -1.07 16.59 -2.85
C SER A 216 -1.75 17.89 -3.23
N TYR A 217 -2.21 18.64 -2.23
CA TYR A 217 -2.83 19.97 -2.40
C TYR A 217 -1.79 21.10 -2.28
N ASP A 218 -0.69 20.82 -1.62
CA ASP A 218 0.44 21.74 -1.51
C ASP A 218 1.41 21.54 -2.68
N PRO A 219 2.03 22.61 -3.20
CA PRO A 219 2.99 22.55 -4.31
C PRO A 219 4.29 21.79 -3.94
#